data_ba035fecdc32ee3bf17e8f7eda1aedea
#
_entry.id   ba035fecdc32ee3bf17e8f7eda1aedea
#
_cell.length_a   1.000
_cell.length_b   1.000
_cell.length_c   1.000
_cell.angle_alpha   90.00
_cell.angle_beta   90.00
_cell.angle_gamma   90.00
#
_symmetry.space_group_name_H-M   'P 1'
#
loop_
_entity.id
_entity.type
_entity.pdbx_description
1 polymer ?
#
loop_
_entity_poly.entity_id
_entity_poly.type
_entity_poly.pdbx_seq_one_letter_code
_entity_poly.pdbx_strand_id
1 'polypeptide(L)'
;ADIGLDFVEALPRVQGKSVILTVVDRFSKYCHFIALAHPYTAETVAHAFFTDIVRLHGVPQSMVSDRDPVFTSAFWRELMRLMGTKLHMTSAFHPQSDGQTEAANRVIVMYLRCFTGDRPRQWLRWLPWAEYVYNTAYQSSLRETPFRVVYGRDPPTIRSYEPGETRVAAVARDMEEREAFLADVRYRLEQAQAAQKLQYDKHHRQVVYQVDDWALLRLRQ
;
A
#
# COMPACT_ATOMS: atom_id res chain seq x y z
N ALA A 1 4.24 17.38 3.73
CA ALA A 1 3.30 16.26 3.65
C ALA A 1 3.00 15.73 5.04
N ASP A 2 1.82 15.15 5.21
CA ASP A 2 1.39 14.45 6.41
C ASP A 2 1.31 12.96 6.05
N ILE A 3 2.07 12.11 6.72
CA ILE A 3 2.18 10.71 6.37
C ILE A 3 1.67 9.78 7.48
N GLY A 4 1.22 8.58 7.09
CA GLY A 4 0.93 7.47 7.98
C GLY A 4 2.02 6.40 7.87
N LEU A 5 2.35 5.77 8.99
CA LEU A 5 3.32 4.68 9.08
C LEU A 5 2.70 3.48 9.78
N ASP A 6 2.96 2.28 9.25
CA ASP A 6 2.55 1.02 9.88
C ASP A 6 3.40 -0.15 9.37
N PHE A 7 3.36 -1.28 10.06
CA PHE A 7 4.08 -2.48 9.67
C PHE A 7 3.11 -3.59 9.22
N VAL A 8 3.47 -4.25 8.13
CA VAL A 8 2.88 -5.54 7.76
C VAL A 8 3.87 -6.62 8.15
N GLU A 9 3.51 -7.39 9.15
CA GLU A 9 4.35 -8.44 9.72
C GLU A 9 3.90 -9.84 9.25
N ALA A 10 4.58 -10.86 9.77
CA ALA A 10 4.29 -12.28 9.53
C ALA A 10 4.40 -12.72 8.05
N LEU A 11 5.17 -12.01 7.25
CA LEU A 11 5.49 -12.45 5.89
C LEU A 11 6.54 -13.56 5.90
N PRO A 12 6.49 -14.49 4.93
CA PRO A 12 7.53 -15.51 4.79
C PRO A 12 8.91 -14.87 4.64
N ARG A 13 9.91 -15.36 5.38
CA ARG A 13 11.27 -14.83 5.30
C ARG A 13 11.90 -15.11 3.95
N VAL A 14 12.31 -14.05 3.24
CA VAL A 14 12.94 -14.09 1.91
C VAL A 14 14.13 -13.12 1.90
N GLN A 15 15.32 -13.62 1.59
CA GLN A 15 16.55 -12.80 1.60
C GLN A 15 16.72 -11.97 2.89
N GLY A 16 16.38 -12.56 4.04
CA GLY A 16 16.41 -11.89 5.34
C GLY A 16 15.22 -10.98 5.66
N LYS A 17 14.38 -10.65 4.69
CA LYS A 17 13.22 -9.76 4.81
C LYS A 17 11.97 -10.56 5.19
N SER A 18 11.13 -10.01 6.08
CA SER A 18 9.85 -10.62 6.49
C SER A 18 8.81 -9.62 6.98
N VAL A 19 9.09 -8.32 6.84
CA VAL A 19 8.23 -7.22 7.25
C VAL A 19 8.18 -6.18 6.14
N ILE A 20 7.06 -5.50 5.99
CA ILE A 20 6.94 -4.32 5.13
C ILE A 20 6.64 -3.11 6.02
N LEU A 21 7.46 -2.06 5.92
CA LEU A 21 7.09 -0.74 6.39
C LEU A 21 6.23 -0.08 5.32
N THR A 22 5.00 0.24 5.66
CA THR A 22 4.07 0.99 4.83
C THR A 22 4.16 2.47 5.17
N VAL A 23 4.34 3.30 4.16
CA VAL A 23 4.34 4.77 4.27
C VAL A 23 3.29 5.33 3.33
N VAL A 24 2.29 6.00 3.87
CA VAL A 24 1.17 6.56 3.10
C VAL A 24 1.16 8.08 3.21
N ASP A 25 1.20 8.79 2.11
CA ASP A 25 0.86 10.21 2.10
C ASP A 25 -0.67 10.36 2.29
N ARG A 26 -1.06 10.96 3.37
CA ARG A 26 -2.47 11.05 3.79
C ARG A 26 -3.33 11.90 2.86
N PHE A 27 -2.73 12.79 2.10
CA PHE A 27 -3.43 13.62 1.11
C PHE A 27 -3.60 12.87 -0.22
N SER A 28 -2.50 12.49 -0.85
CA SER A 28 -2.51 11.86 -2.19
C SER A 28 -2.84 10.38 -2.17
N LYS A 29 -2.81 9.72 -1.00
CA LYS A 29 -2.89 8.27 -0.82
C LYS A 29 -1.75 7.51 -1.49
N TYR A 30 -0.71 8.22 -1.94
CA TYR A 30 0.47 7.59 -2.51
C TYR A 30 1.20 6.78 -1.44
N CYS A 31 1.55 5.55 -1.77
CA CYS A 31 2.16 4.62 -0.83
C CYS A 31 3.56 4.21 -1.28
N HIS A 32 4.44 4.02 -0.28
CA HIS A 32 5.66 3.25 -0.43
C HIS A 32 5.63 2.03 0.48
N PHE A 33 6.14 0.92 -0.02
CA PHE A 33 6.19 -0.36 0.67
C PHE A 33 7.64 -0.84 0.76
N ILE A 34 8.26 -0.69 1.92
CA ILE A 34 9.68 -0.91 2.14
C ILE A 34 9.88 -2.25 2.85
N ALA A 35 10.56 -3.20 2.20
CA ALA A 35 10.85 -4.49 2.81
C ALA A 35 11.94 -4.38 3.87
N LEU A 36 11.68 -4.89 5.07
CA LEU A 36 12.61 -4.88 6.21
C LEU A 36 12.96 -6.30 6.67
N ALA A 37 14.15 -6.43 7.26
CA ALA A 37 14.53 -7.62 7.98
C ALA A 37 13.89 -7.62 9.38
N HIS A 38 13.60 -8.80 9.91
CA HIS A 38 13.20 -8.95 11.32
C HIS A 38 14.30 -9.74 12.06
N PRO A 39 14.70 -9.33 13.27
CA PRO A 39 14.24 -8.16 14.01
C PRO A 39 14.72 -6.83 13.39
N TYR A 40 13.92 -5.78 13.53
CA TYR A 40 14.25 -4.42 13.15
C TYR A 40 14.36 -3.52 14.38
N THR A 41 15.15 -2.46 14.28
CA THR A 41 15.32 -1.46 15.35
C THR A 41 14.88 -0.09 14.85
N ALA A 42 14.72 0.87 15.76
CA ALA A 42 14.40 2.25 15.37
C ALA A 42 15.43 2.85 14.42
N GLU A 43 16.73 2.50 14.59
CA GLU A 43 17.81 2.97 13.70
C GLU A 43 17.69 2.36 12.31
N THR A 44 17.40 1.04 12.20
CA THR A 44 17.26 0.40 10.88
C THR A 44 16.03 0.89 10.13
N VAL A 45 14.94 1.14 10.85
CA VAL A 45 13.72 1.73 10.27
C VAL A 45 13.97 3.16 9.83
N ALA A 46 14.66 3.98 10.65
CA ALA A 46 15.02 5.34 10.30
C ALA A 46 15.91 5.37 9.04
N HIS A 47 16.92 4.50 8.96
CA HIS A 47 17.77 4.42 7.77
C HIS A 47 16.97 4.10 6.51
N ALA A 48 16.07 3.11 6.57
CA ALA A 48 15.21 2.77 5.45
C ALA A 48 14.28 3.94 5.07
N PHE A 49 13.69 4.59 6.06
CA PHE A 49 12.84 5.77 5.86
C PHE A 49 13.59 6.92 5.17
N PHE A 50 14.82 7.21 5.59
CA PHE A 50 15.64 8.24 4.94
C PHE A 50 15.99 7.87 3.50
N THR A 51 16.41 6.63 3.28
CA THR A 51 16.84 6.16 1.96
C THR A 51 15.72 6.15 0.95
N ASP A 52 14.52 5.72 1.35
CA ASP A 52 13.43 5.45 0.41
C ASP A 52 12.36 6.56 0.40
N ILE A 53 12.24 7.35 1.47
CA ILE A 53 11.22 8.39 1.58
C ILE A 53 11.82 9.79 1.56
N VAL A 54 12.68 10.11 2.54
CA VAL A 54 13.21 11.48 2.67
C VAL A 54 14.02 11.88 1.45
N ARG A 55 14.79 10.96 0.88
CA ARG A 55 15.55 11.19 -0.36
C ARG A 55 14.65 11.59 -1.54
N LEU A 56 13.43 11.08 -1.62
CA LEU A 56 12.52 11.31 -2.74
C LEU A 56 11.59 12.51 -2.50
N HIS A 57 11.11 12.69 -1.27
CA HIS A 57 10.00 13.58 -0.95
C HIS A 57 10.35 14.65 0.09
N GLY A 58 11.57 14.60 0.64
CA GLY A 58 11.94 15.49 1.76
C GLY A 58 11.35 15.03 3.09
N VAL A 59 11.50 15.88 4.11
CA VAL A 59 11.05 15.62 5.47
C VAL A 59 9.56 15.93 5.59
N PRO A 60 8.73 15.00 6.11
CA PRO A 60 7.31 15.26 6.31
C PRO A 60 7.06 16.26 7.46
N GLN A 61 5.95 16.99 7.38
CA GLN A 61 5.53 17.93 8.43
C GLN A 61 4.98 17.19 9.65
N SER A 62 4.24 16.10 9.42
CA SER A 62 3.72 15.26 10.49
C SER A 62 3.71 13.78 10.10
N MET A 63 3.75 12.95 11.14
CA MET A 63 3.63 11.48 11.02
C MET A 63 2.56 10.98 11.98
N VAL A 64 1.72 10.09 11.49
CA VAL A 64 0.74 9.34 12.28
C VAL A 64 1.16 7.87 12.27
N SER A 65 1.26 7.25 13.43
CA SER A 65 1.58 5.82 13.57
C SER A 65 0.84 5.22 14.75
N ASP A 66 0.83 3.92 14.82
CA ASP A 66 0.45 3.19 16.02
C ASP A 66 1.51 3.34 17.12
N ARG A 67 1.34 2.58 18.23
CA ARG A 67 2.27 2.57 19.35
C ARG A 67 3.32 1.46 19.27
N ASP A 68 3.75 1.11 18.06
CA ASP A 68 4.86 0.19 17.88
C ASP A 68 6.10 0.66 18.68
N PRO A 69 6.86 -0.24 19.30
CA PRO A 69 8.08 0.08 20.08
C PRO A 69 9.09 0.94 19.30
N VAL A 70 9.18 0.80 17.98
CA VAL A 70 10.03 1.64 17.13
C VAL A 70 9.60 3.10 17.21
N PHE A 71 8.33 3.37 16.93
CA PHE A 71 7.79 4.74 16.85
C PHE A 71 7.68 5.40 18.23
N THR A 72 7.55 4.60 19.30
CA THR A 72 7.54 5.11 20.69
C THR A 72 8.93 5.23 21.30
N SER A 73 9.99 4.77 20.65
CA SER A 73 11.37 4.83 21.15
C SER A 73 11.87 6.27 21.34
N ALA A 74 12.79 6.45 22.29
CA ALA A 74 13.43 7.73 22.51
C ALA A 74 14.24 8.18 21.28
N PHE A 75 14.89 7.23 20.60
CA PHE A 75 15.65 7.47 19.38
C PHE A 75 14.75 8.08 18.28
N TRP A 76 13.60 7.43 17.97
CA TRP A 76 12.69 7.88 16.92
C TRP A 76 12.12 9.26 17.22
N ARG A 77 11.66 9.46 18.47
CA ARG A 77 11.09 10.74 18.89
C ARG A 77 12.08 11.89 18.78
N GLU A 78 13.33 11.68 19.25
CA GLU A 78 14.35 12.73 19.21
C GLU A 78 14.79 13.03 17.78
N LEU A 79 14.96 12.00 16.95
CA LEU A 79 15.29 12.16 15.52
C LEU A 79 14.22 13.01 14.80
N MET A 80 12.94 12.68 14.97
CA MET A 80 11.85 13.41 14.33
C MET A 80 11.71 14.84 14.87
N ARG A 81 11.96 15.05 16.16
CA ARG A 81 12.02 16.38 16.76
C ARG A 81 13.09 17.26 16.12
N LEU A 82 14.29 16.73 15.94
CA LEU A 82 15.42 17.46 15.31
C LEU A 82 15.15 17.75 13.83
N MET A 83 14.38 16.91 13.17
CA MET A 83 13.93 17.12 11.78
C MET A 83 12.75 18.08 11.65
N GLY A 84 12.14 18.50 12.75
CA GLY A 84 10.97 19.36 12.74
C GLY A 84 9.65 18.65 12.40
N THR A 85 9.63 17.31 12.45
CA THR A 85 8.43 16.51 12.18
C THR A 85 7.60 16.33 13.44
N LYS A 86 6.30 16.60 13.35
CA LYS A 86 5.34 16.38 14.44
C LYS A 86 4.88 14.91 14.46
N LEU A 87 5.01 14.24 15.61
CA LEU A 87 4.53 12.87 15.80
C LEU A 87 3.14 12.84 16.43
N HIS A 88 2.24 12.08 15.83
CA HIS A 88 0.89 11.82 16.32
C HIS A 88 0.72 10.30 16.51
N MET A 89 0.60 9.86 17.76
CA MET A 89 0.33 8.47 18.06
C MET A 89 -1.17 8.21 18.06
N THR A 90 -1.59 7.15 17.37
CA THR A 90 -2.98 6.72 17.44
C THR A 90 -3.28 6.16 18.83
N SER A 91 -4.46 6.45 19.36
CA SER A 91 -4.92 5.82 20.59
C SER A 91 -5.78 4.60 20.25
N ALA A 92 -5.77 3.62 21.15
CA ALA A 92 -6.58 2.39 21.01
C ALA A 92 -8.09 2.66 20.82
N PHE A 93 -8.56 3.88 21.15
CA PHE A 93 -9.96 4.29 21.09
C PHE A 93 -10.31 5.16 19.87
N HIS A 94 -9.34 5.50 19.01
CA HIS A 94 -9.57 6.28 17.79
C HIS A 94 -8.93 5.64 16.56
N PRO A 95 -9.42 4.47 16.13
CA PRO A 95 -8.89 3.76 14.96
C PRO A 95 -9.01 4.54 13.64
N GLN A 96 -9.84 5.60 13.61
CA GLN A 96 -10.02 6.44 12.43
C GLN A 96 -8.76 7.25 12.05
N SER A 97 -7.83 7.46 12.98
CA SER A 97 -6.62 8.25 12.71
C SER A 97 -5.63 7.49 11.82
N ASP A 98 -5.63 6.16 11.86
CA ASP A 98 -4.75 5.29 11.04
C ASP A 98 -5.48 4.47 9.97
N GLY A 99 -6.78 4.66 9.84
CA GLY A 99 -7.62 3.89 8.91
C GLY A 99 -7.15 3.91 7.44
N GLN A 100 -6.35 4.88 7.06
CA GLN A 100 -5.78 4.97 5.71
C GLN A 100 -4.62 3.99 5.53
N THR A 101 -3.73 3.91 6.51
CA THR A 101 -2.58 2.99 6.50
C THR A 101 -3.05 1.54 6.62
N GLU A 102 -4.04 1.27 7.50
CA GLU A 102 -4.68 -0.04 7.58
C GLU A 102 -5.35 -0.45 6.26
N ALA A 103 -6.03 0.49 5.57
CA ALA A 103 -6.64 0.23 4.27
C ALA A 103 -5.58 -0.09 3.22
N ALA A 104 -4.47 0.66 3.17
CA ALA A 104 -3.35 0.38 2.29
C ALA A 104 -2.75 -1.00 2.58
N ASN A 105 -2.55 -1.35 3.85
CA ASN A 105 -2.03 -2.66 4.26
C ASN A 105 -2.93 -3.82 3.82
N ARG A 106 -4.24 -3.67 3.94
CA ARG A 106 -5.18 -4.68 3.43
C ARG A 106 -5.07 -4.86 1.92
N VAL A 107 -4.97 -3.77 1.17
CA VAL A 107 -4.85 -3.81 -0.29
C VAL A 107 -3.52 -4.42 -0.71
N ILE A 108 -2.38 -4.01 -0.11
CA ILE A 108 -1.07 -4.56 -0.49
C ILE A 108 -0.97 -6.05 -0.19
N VAL A 109 -1.49 -6.51 0.96
CA VAL A 109 -1.52 -7.95 1.29
C VAL A 109 -2.38 -8.72 0.29
N MET A 110 -3.52 -8.17 -0.12
CA MET A 110 -4.35 -8.77 -1.17
C MET A 110 -3.60 -8.85 -2.49
N TYR A 111 -2.96 -7.77 -2.93
CA TYR A 111 -2.17 -7.75 -4.17
C TYR A 111 -1.05 -8.78 -4.13
N LEU A 112 -0.27 -8.81 -3.04
CA LEU A 112 0.80 -9.80 -2.90
C LEU A 112 0.29 -11.23 -2.93
N ARG A 113 -0.87 -11.52 -2.33
CA ARG A 113 -1.50 -12.85 -2.43
C ARG A 113 -1.89 -13.19 -3.87
N CYS A 114 -2.45 -12.23 -4.61
CA CYS A 114 -2.79 -12.42 -6.02
C CYS A 114 -1.52 -12.64 -6.87
N PHE A 115 -0.47 -11.86 -6.63
CA PHE A 115 0.80 -11.98 -7.36
C PHE A 115 1.55 -13.28 -7.05
N THR A 116 1.54 -13.73 -5.79
CA THR A 116 2.32 -14.92 -5.40
C THR A 116 1.57 -16.23 -5.62
N GLY A 117 0.24 -16.22 -5.57
CA GLY A 117 -0.56 -17.45 -5.64
C GLY A 117 -0.09 -18.47 -4.61
N ASP A 118 0.27 -19.66 -5.12
CA ASP A 118 0.75 -20.77 -4.30
C ASP A 118 2.24 -20.65 -3.87
N ARG A 119 2.89 -19.54 -4.22
CA ARG A 119 4.31 -19.29 -3.94
C ARG A 119 4.53 -18.08 -3.05
N PRO A 120 4.07 -18.08 -1.78
CA PRO A 120 4.10 -16.90 -0.92
C PRO A 120 5.51 -16.35 -0.66
N ARG A 121 6.57 -17.19 -0.81
CA ARG A 121 7.97 -16.75 -0.72
C ARG A 121 8.43 -15.85 -1.88
N GLN A 122 7.60 -15.63 -2.88
CA GLN A 122 7.93 -14.69 -3.97
C GLN A 122 7.50 -13.24 -3.69
N TRP A 123 6.88 -12.96 -2.54
CA TRP A 123 6.34 -11.65 -2.21
C TRP A 123 7.34 -10.50 -2.39
N LEU A 124 8.61 -10.71 -2.02
CA LEU A 124 9.65 -9.69 -2.12
C LEU A 124 9.92 -9.28 -3.58
N ARG A 125 9.91 -10.25 -4.52
CA ARG A 125 10.04 -10.00 -5.95
C ARG A 125 8.90 -9.14 -6.49
N TRP A 126 7.70 -9.36 -5.97
CA TRP A 126 6.47 -8.74 -6.47
C TRP A 126 6.09 -7.45 -5.76
N LEU A 127 6.76 -7.11 -4.66
CA LEU A 127 6.46 -5.91 -3.88
C LEU A 127 6.52 -4.62 -4.72
N PRO A 128 7.54 -4.38 -5.59
CA PRO A 128 7.57 -3.17 -6.43
C PRO A 128 6.39 -3.10 -7.42
N TRP A 129 5.95 -4.25 -7.94
CA TRP A 129 4.80 -4.31 -8.83
C TRP A 129 3.49 -4.02 -8.10
N ALA A 130 3.35 -4.54 -6.88
CA ALA A 130 2.19 -4.27 -6.05
C ALA A 130 2.12 -2.78 -5.67
N GLU A 131 3.25 -2.15 -5.37
CA GLU A 131 3.36 -0.71 -5.16
C GLU A 131 2.94 0.09 -6.40
N TYR A 132 3.46 -0.29 -7.57
CA TYR A 132 3.10 0.35 -8.83
C TYR A 132 1.60 0.25 -9.10
N VAL A 133 1.01 -0.95 -8.99
CA VAL A 133 -0.43 -1.16 -9.20
C VAL A 133 -1.26 -0.36 -8.20
N TYR A 134 -0.86 -0.32 -6.93
CA TYR A 134 -1.55 0.46 -5.91
C TYR A 134 -1.59 1.96 -6.27
N ASN A 135 -0.44 2.52 -6.62
CA ASN A 135 -0.30 3.96 -6.89
C ASN A 135 -0.90 4.40 -8.22
N THR A 136 -1.07 3.47 -9.16
CA THR A 136 -1.66 3.74 -10.48
C THR A 136 -3.12 3.33 -10.61
N ALA A 137 -3.69 2.67 -9.60
CA ALA A 137 -5.10 2.32 -9.56
C ALA A 137 -5.96 3.53 -9.17
N TYR A 138 -7.15 3.63 -9.82
CA TYR A 138 -8.15 4.64 -9.46
C TYR A 138 -8.66 4.44 -8.04
N GLN A 139 -8.69 5.49 -7.26
CA GLN A 139 -9.21 5.49 -5.91
C GLN A 139 -10.46 6.38 -5.80
N SER A 140 -11.58 5.79 -5.41
CA SER A 140 -12.87 6.47 -5.34
C SER A 140 -12.88 7.67 -4.38
N SER A 141 -12.10 7.60 -3.29
CA SER A 141 -11.99 8.69 -2.32
C SER A 141 -11.24 9.91 -2.87
N LEU A 142 -10.30 9.69 -3.80
CA LEU A 142 -9.56 10.75 -4.51
C LEU A 142 -10.26 11.17 -5.80
N ARG A 143 -11.11 10.30 -6.37
CA ARG A 143 -11.61 10.38 -7.75
C ARG A 143 -10.48 10.48 -8.79
N GLU A 144 -9.32 9.90 -8.45
CA GLU A 144 -8.11 9.96 -9.26
C GLU A 144 -7.14 8.84 -8.83
N THR A 145 -6.04 8.66 -9.55
CA THR A 145 -4.94 7.80 -9.12
C THR A 145 -4.00 8.55 -8.18
N PRO A 146 -3.44 7.91 -7.14
CA PRO A 146 -2.42 8.50 -6.28
C PRO A 146 -1.23 9.07 -7.08
N PHE A 147 -0.82 8.34 -8.13
CA PHE A 147 0.26 8.78 -9.02
C PHE A 147 -0.02 10.15 -9.65
N ARG A 148 -1.23 10.34 -10.21
CA ARG A 148 -1.58 11.61 -10.85
C ARG A 148 -1.69 12.76 -9.86
N VAL A 149 -2.17 12.48 -8.64
CA VAL A 149 -2.22 13.49 -7.56
C VAL A 149 -0.82 13.99 -7.20
N VAL A 150 0.19 13.08 -7.15
CA VAL A 150 1.56 13.46 -6.80
C VAL A 150 2.30 14.11 -7.96
N TYR A 151 2.19 13.54 -9.18
CA TYR A 151 3.03 13.93 -10.31
C TYR A 151 2.33 14.86 -11.33
N GLY A 152 1.03 15.10 -11.20
CA GLY A 152 0.24 15.98 -12.09
C GLY A 152 0.05 15.43 -13.50
N ARG A 153 0.40 14.17 -13.76
CA ARG A 153 0.30 13.51 -15.05
C ARG A 153 -0.18 12.07 -14.90
N ASP A 154 -0.72 11.51 -15.96
CA ASP A 154 -1.10 10.10 -15.97
C ASP A 154 0.10 9.19 -15.74
N PRO A 155 -0.10 8.06 -15.02
CA PRO A 155 0.96 7.08 -14.87
C PRO A 155 1.39 6.55 -16.25
N PRO A 156 2.70 6.34 -16.49
CA PRO A 156 3.15 5.75 -17.72
C PRO A 156 2.55 4.36 -17.87
N THR A 157 1.91 4.09 -18.99
CA THR A 157 1.36 2.77 -19.30
C THR A 157 2.51 1.80 -19.60
N ILE A 158 2.41 0.60 -19.06
CA ILE A 158 3.29 -0.49 -19.46
C ILE A 158 2.81 -0.94 -20.84
N ARG A 159 3.66 -0.71 -21.84
CA ARG A 159 3.35 -1.11 -23.21
C ARG A 159 3.20 -2.62 -23.30
N SER A 160 2.13 -3.10 -23.92
CA SER A 160 1.96 -4.49 -24.28
C SER A 160 3.04 -4.89 -25.30
N TYR A 161 3.54 -6.10 -25.18
CA TYR A 161 4.47 -6.67 -26.12
C TYR A 161 3.71 -7.49 -27.18
N GLU A 162 4.00 -7.25 -28.44
CA GLU A 162 3.50 -8.08 -29.54
C GLU A 162 4.61 -9.05 -29.99
N PRO A 163 4.31 -10.36 -30.13
CA PRO A 163 5.27 -11.33 -30.59
C PRO A 163 5.91 -10.91 -31.93
N GLY A 164 7.24 -10.91 -31.97
CA GLY A 164 7.99 -10.48 -33.16
C GLY A 164 8.49 -9.04 -33.17
N GLU A 165 8.14 -8.21 -32.20
CA GLU A 165 8.65 -6.83 -32.09
C GLU A 165 10.17 -6.75 -31.84
N THR A 166 10.78 -7.79 -31.30
CA THR A 166 12.22 -7.86 -31.08
C THR A 166 12.87 -9.07 -31.73
N ARG A 167 14.10 -8.87 -32.24
CA ARG A 167 14.93 -9.99 -32.75
C ARG A 167 15.80 -10.64 -31.66
N VAL A 168 15.80 -10.07 -30.46
CA VAL A 168 16.60 -10.58 -29.33
C VAL A 168 15.76 -11.60 -28.55
N ALA A 169 16.00 -12.88 -28.75
CA ALA A 169 15.21 -13.97 -28.19
C ALA A 169 15.07 -13.92 -26.65
N ALA A 170 16.11 -13.45 -25.93
CA ALA A 170 16.03 -13.29 -24.47
C ALA A 170 15.03 -12.22 -24.06
N VAL A 171 14.95 -11.09 -24.80
CA VAL A 171 13.99 -10.02 -24.56
C VAL A 171 12.58 -10.47 -24.91
N ALA A 172 12.40 -11.15 -26.06
CA ALA A 172 11.09 -11.69 -26.46
C ALA A 172 10.51 -12.58 -25.37
N ARG A 173 11.29 -13.55 -24.87
CA ARG A 173 10.87 -14.48 -23.81
C ARG A 173 10.50 -13.75 -22.52
N ASP A 174 11.33 -12.78 -22.06
CA ASP A 174 11.05 -12.03 -20.84
C ASP A 174 9.77 -11.21 -20.95
N MET A 175 9.51 -10.62 -22.14
CA MET A 175 8.30 -9.86 -22.42
C MET A 175 7.05 -10.74 -22.49
N GLU A 176 7.13 -11.90 -23.13
CA GLU A 176 6.04 -12.89 -23.19
C GLU A 176 5.71 -13.45 -21.79
N GLU A 177 6.73 -13.81 -21.00
CA GLU A 177 6.55 -14.23 -19.60
C GLU A 177 5.90 -13.12 -18.76
N ARG A 178 6.28 -11.86 -18.97
CA ARG A 178 5.67 -10.71 -18.30
C ARG A 178 4.20 -10.53 -18.68
N GLU A 179 3.87 -10.57 -19.98
CA GLU A 179 2.47 -10.43 -20.43
C GLU A 179 1.58 -11.55 -19.87
N ALA A 180 2.05 -12.80 -19.95
CA ALA A 180 1.34 -13.96 -19.38
C ALA A 180 1.13 -13.79 -17.87
N PHE A 181 2.16 -13.32 -17.16
CA PHE A 181 2.08 -13.06 -15.73
C PHE A 181 1.08 -11.94 -15.41
N LEU A 182 1.11 -10.81 -16.13
CA LEU A 182 0.18 -9.70 -15.91
C LEU A 182 -1.28 -10.09 -16.19
N ALA A 183 -1.51 -10.95 -17.19
CA ALA A 183 -2.83 -11.50 -17.48
C ALA A 183 -3.35 -12.39 -16.33
N ASP A 184 -2.49 -13.27 -15.79
CA ASP A 184 -2.83 -14.14 -14.64
C ASP A 184 -3.12 -13.30 -13.38
N VAL A 185 -2.31 -12.29 -13.11
CA VAL A 185 -2.52 -11.37 -11.98
C VAL A 185 -3.85 -10.61 -12.12
N ARG A 186 -4.15 -10.09 -13.31
CA ARG A 186 -5.43 -9.41 -13.57
C ARG A 186 -6.60 -10.33 -13.29
N TYR A 187 -6.55 -11.54 -13.81
CA TYR A 187 -7.58 -12.55 -13.57
C TYR A 187 -7.78 -12.81 -12.06
N ARG A 188 -6.69 -13.02 -11.31
CA ARG A 188 -6.76 -13.26 -9.85
C ARG A 188 -7.29 -12.05 -9.08
N LEU A 189 -6.94 -10.83 -9.48
CA LEU A 189 -7.47 -9.61 -8.88
C LEU A 189 -8.99 -9.48 -9.12
N GLU A 190 -9.45 -9.76 -10.34
CA GLU A 190 -10.88 -9.76 -10.67
C GLU A 190 -11.64 -10.80 -9.84
N GLN A 191 -11.10 -12.01 -9.67
CA GLN A 191 -11.68 -13.05 -8.83
C GLN A 191 -11.73 -12.62 -7.34
N ALA A 192 -10.66 -12.01 -6.83
CA ALA A 192 -10.61 -11.52 -5.45
C ALA A 192 -11.61 -10.40 -5.20
N GLN A 193 -11.74 -9.46 -6.14
CA GLN A 193 -12.73 -8.37 -6.07
C GLN A 193 -14.17 -8.90 -6.15
N ALA A 194 -14.43 -9.85 -7.04
CA ALA A 194 -15.74 -10.50 -7.15
C ALA A 194 -16.13 -11.22 -5.85
N ALA A 195 -15.18 -11.95 -5.25
CA ALA A 195 -15.38 -12.62 -3.98
C ALA A 195 -15.65 -11.64 -2.83
N GLN A 196 -14.91 -10.54 -2.76
CA GLN A 196 -15.13 -9.48 -1.78
C GLN A 196 -16.51 -8.83 -1.94
N LYS A 197 -16.90 -8.52 -3.19
CA LYS A 197 -18.21 -7.97 -3.50
C LYS A 197 -19.32 -8.91 -3.07
N LEU A 198 -19.21 -10.19 -3.43
CA LEU A 198 -20.18 -11.21 -3.04
C LEU A 198 -20.34 -11.31 -1.51
N GLN A 199 -19.22 -11.26 -0.78
CA GLN A 199 -19.22 -11.29 0.68
C GLN A 199 -19.82 -10.01 1.28
N TYR A 200 -19.54 -8.87 0.71
CA TYR A 200 -20.12 -7.58 1.11
C TYR A 200 -21.64 -7.59 0.90
N ASP A 201 -22.10 -7.99 -0.29
CA ASP A 201 -23.51 -8.00 -0.67
C ASP A 201 -24.33 -8.98 0.17
N LYS A 202 -23.76 -10.09 0.67
CA LYS A 202 -24.41 -11.01 1.60
C LYS A 202 -24.83 -10.36 2.92
N HIS A 203 -24.09 -9.37 3.39
CA HIS A 203 -24.30 -8.70 4.67
C HIS A 203 -24.90 -7.30 4.54
N HIS A 204 -25.07 -6.81 3.31
CA HIS A 204 -25.58 -5.47 3.03
C HIS A 204 -26.82 -5.56 2.14
N ARG A 205 -27.96 -5.16 2.71
CA ARG A 205 -29.19 -5.03 1.93
C ARG A 205 -29.06 -3.79 1.04
N GLN A 206 -29.28 -3.94 -0.26
CA GLN A 206 -29.38 -2.80 -1.16
C GLN A 206 -30.65 -2.02 -0.83
N VAL A 207 -30.50 -0.87 -0.20
CA VAL A 207 -31.62 0.02 0.15
C VAL A 207 -31.52 1.24 -0.75
N VAL A 208 -32.51 1.46 -1.57
CA VAL A 208 -32.64 2.68 -2.38
C VAL A 208 -33.57 3.61 -1.60
N TYR A 209 -33.01 4.70 -1.12
CA TYR A 209 -33.79 5.75 -0.47
C TYR A 209 -34.37 6.71 -1.49
N GLN A 210 -35.63 7.07 -1.33
CA GLN A 210 -36.26 8.17 -2.09
C GLN A 210 -36.29 9.44 -1.24
N VAL A 211 -36.55 10.56 -1.89
CA VAL A 211 -36.78 11.84 -1.17
C VAL A 211 -37.99 11.61 -0.27
N ASP A 212 -37.91 11.99 1.01
CA ASP A 212 -38.90 11.79 2.09
C ASP A 212 -38.89 10.41 2.79
N ASP A 213 -37.93 9.52 2.49
CA ASP A 213 -37.75 8.30 3.27
C ASP A 213 -37.10 8.59 4.64
N TRP A 214 -37.61 7.93 5.67
CA TRP A 214 -37.05 8.01 7.02
C TRP A 214 -35.89 7.03 7.21
N ALA A 215 -34.74 7.52 7.68
CA ALA A 215 -33.59 6.71 8.04
C ALA A 215 -33.28 6.81 9.54
N LEU A 216 -33.18 5.68 10.22
CA LEU A 216 -32.74 5.60 11.62
C LEU A 216 -31.22 5.56 11.68
N LEU A 217 -30.59 6.60 12.20
CA LEU A 217 -29.15 6.64 12.47
C LEU A 217 -28.88 6.11 13.89
N ARG A 218 -28.14 5.00 13.97
CA ARG A 218 -27.62 4.52 15.25
C ARG A 218 -26.35 5.30 15.59
N LEU A 219 -26.47 6.31 16.45
CA LEU A 219 -25.31 6.99 17.00
C LEU A 219 -24.57 6.01 17.95
N ARG A 220 -23.32 5.70 17.65
CA ARG A 220 -22.43 5.03 18.60
C ARG A 220 -21.87 6.10 19.53
N GLN A 221 -22.16 5.95 20.81
CA GLN A 221 -21.48 6.69 21.88
C GLN A 221 -20.02 6.27 21.98
#